data_c330abe3696fa4f0088b533de0da073a
#
_entry.id   c330abe3696fa4f0088b533de0da073a
#
_cell.length_a   1.000
_cell.length_b   1.000
_cell.length_c   1.000
_cell.angle_alpha   90.00
_cell.angle_beta   90.00
_cell.angle_gamma   90.00
#
_symmetry.space_group_name_H-M   'P 1'
#
loop_
_entity.id
_entity.type
_entity.pdbx_description
1 polymer ?
#
loop_
_entity_poly.entity_id
_entity_poly.type
_entity_poly.pdbx_seq_one_letter_code
_entity_poly.pdbx_strand_id
1 'polypeptide(L)'
;GIANLKVSKHSDSWNKWLTRSEAEFGLEYKAKVSIKTQDLLFMNKEGGMVVIFDRDDIEVTSVEITNKNIVLSRGIFGNNYSEEEKFAIEQQMVASIREKILVDSQAMAEAKESLFTYLIETGNTFDLNIEVMCK
;
A
#
# COMPACT_ATOMS: atom_id res chain seq x y z
N GLY A 1 -1.09 0.01 -7.71
CA GLY A 1 -1.71 1.29 -7.45
C GLY A 1 -0.85 2.47 -7.81
N ILE A 2 -1.42 3.64 -7.75
CA ILE A 2 -0.76 4.91 -8.05
C ILE A 2 -0.96 5.84 -6.86
N ALA A 3 0.13 6.48 -6.42
CA ALA A 3 0.08 7.50 -5.38
C ALA A 3 0.78 8.76 -5.84
N ASN A 4 0.20 9.92 -5.53
CA ASN A 4 0.75 11.22 -5.88
C ASN A 4 0.82 12.09 -4.64
N LEU A 5 1.90 12.86 -4.52
CA LEU A 5 2.10 13.82 -3.45
C LEU A 5 2.81 15.05 -3.97
N LYS A 6 2.27 16.22 -3.65
CA LYS A 6 2.91 17.50 -3.96
C LYS A 6 3.40 18.12 -2.66
N VAL A 7 4.67 18.48 -2.64
CA VAL A 7 5.30 19.12 -1.49
C VAL A 7 5.98 20.41 -1.91
N SER A 8 6.12 21.33 -0.97
CA SER A 8 6.83 22.57 -1.20
C SER A 8 7.68 22.94 0.01
N LYS A 9 8.77 23.65 -0.23
CA LYS A 9 9.61 24.23 0.81
C LYS A 9 10.05 25.62 0.39
N HIS A 10 10.35 26.46 1.37
CA HIS A 10 10.88 27.79 1.16
C HIS A 10 11.80 28.15 2.34
N SER A 11 12.74 29.06 2.10
CA SER A 11 13.52 29.63 3.18
C SER A 11 12.72 30.75 3.88
N ASP A 12 13.07 31.06 5.13
CA ASP A 12 12.45 32.13 5.90
C ASP A 12 12.94 33.54 5.47
N SER A 13 13.02 33.78 4.17
CA SER A 13 13.38 35.06 3.63
C SER A 13 12.15 35.97 3.50
N TRP A 14 12.40 37.29 3.35
CA TRP A 14 11.35 38.27 3.14
C TRP A 14 10.52 37.98 1.85
N ASN A 15 11.06 37.21 0.92
CA ASN A 15 10.36 36.85 -0.31
C ASN A 15 10.30 35.33 -0.46
N LYS A 16 9.31 34.72 0.18
CA LYS A 16 9.08 33.26 0.16
C LYS A 16 8.82 32.74 -1.25
N TRP A 17 8.21 33.55 -2.12
CA TRP A 17 7.91 33.13 -3.49
C TRP A 17 9.18 32.85 -4.29
N LEU A 18 10.21 33.70 -4.17
CA LEU A 18 11.49 33.53 -4.88
C LEU A 18 12.32 32.36 -4.33
N THR A 19 12.12 31.98 -3.08
CA THR A 19 12.85 30.89 -2.42
C THR A 19 12.10 29.57 -2.43
N ARG A 20 10.88 29.57 -2.96
CA ARG A 20 10.02 28.38 -2.98
C ARG A 20 10.55 27.34 -3.92
N SER A 21 10.56 26.08 -3.45
CA SER A 21 10.81 24.90 -4.25
C SER A 21 9.63 23.96 -4.13
N GLU A 22 9.22 23.37 -5.23
CA GLU A 22 8.12 22.42 -5.28
C GLU A 22 8.59 21.10 -5.86
N ALA A 23 8.05 20.02 -5.34
CA ALA A 23 8.25 18.70 -5.91
C ALA A 23 6.91 17.97 -5.98
N GLU A 24 6.68 17.33 -7.09
CA GLU A 24 5.52 16.47 -7.29
C GLU A 24 6.01 15.04 -7.48
N PHE A 25 5.59 14.16 -6.58
CA PHE A 25 5.98 12.76 -6.56
C PHE A 25 4.84 11.90 -7.07
N GLY A 26 5.11 11.10 -8.09
CA GLY A 26 4.20 10.08 -8.57
C GLY A 26 4.83 8.71 -8.37
N LEU A 27 4.16 7.82 -7.68
CA LEU A 27 4.62 6.46 -7.44
C LEU A 27 3.63 5.45 -8.00
N GLU A 28 4.13 4.49 -8.76
CA GLU A 28 3.41 3.27 -9.07
C GLU A 28 3.92 2.19 -8.12
N TYR A 29 3.03 1.40 -7.57
CA TYR A 29 3.40 0.43 -6.57
C TYR A 29 2.59 -0.86 -6.70
N LYS A 30 3.17 -1.93 -6.15
CA LYS A 30 2.48 -3.20 -5.89
C LYS A 30 2.51 -3.44 -4.39
N ALA A 31 1.36 -3.72 -3.82
CA ALA A 31 1.25 -4.07 -2.41
C ALA A 31 0.93 -5.55 -2.29
N LYS A 32 1.54 -6.19 -1.30
CA LYS A 32 1.21 -7.57 -0.91
C LYS A 32 0.47 -7.54 0.41
N VAL A 33 -0.61 -8.29 0.47
CA VAL A 33 -1.39 -8.49 1.68
C VAL A 33 -1.25 -9.94 2.14
N SER A 34 -1.34 -10.14 3.42
CA SER A 34 -1.31 -11.48 4.00
C SER A 34 -2.14 -11.54 5.27
N ILE A 35 -2.37 -12.76 5.72
CA ILE A 35 -2.99 -13.03 7.01
C ILE A 35 -2.17 -14.14 7.67
N LYS A 36 -1.94 -14.00 8.97
CA LYS A 36 -1.21 -15.03 9.71
C LYS A 36 -2.04 -16.31 9.80
N THR A 37 -1.42 -17.45 9.61
CA THR A 37 -2.10 -18.74 9.69
C THR A 37 -2.81 -18.93 11.03
N GLN A 38 -2.22 -18.42 12.10
CA GLN A 38 -2.82 -18.48 13.44
C GLN A 38 -4.13 -17.70 13.58
N ASP A 39 -4.36 -16.73 12.71
CA ASP A 39 -5.58 -15.92 12.70
C ASP A 39 -6.68 -16.52 11.80
N LEU A 40 -6.39 -17.63 11.15
CA LEU A 40 -7.38 -18.37 10.37
C LEU A 40 -8.12 -19.37 11.25
N LEU A 41 -9.43 -19.41 11.11
CA LEU A 41 -10.26 -20.39 11.76
C LEU A 41 -10.66 -21.46 10.74
N PHE A 42 -10.38 -22.73 11.06
CA PHE A 42 -10.69 -23.86 10.18
C PHE A 42 -11.85 -24.65 10.77
N MET A 43 -12.86 -24.90 9.97
CA MET A 43 -14.02 -25.69 10.35
C MET A 43 -14.25 -26.80 9.34
N ASN A 44 -14.44 -28.01 9.83
CA ASN A 44 -14.79 -29.14 8.97
C ASN A 44 -16.26 -29.01 8.51
N LYS A 45 -16.50 -29.34 7.27
CA LYS A 45 -17.84 -29.48 6.73
C LYS A 45 -17.91 -30.72 5.86
N GLU A 46 -19.12 -31.21 5.59
CA GLU A 46 -19.32 -32.36 4.73
C GLU A 46 -18.74 -32.09 3.32
N GLY A 47 -17.80 -32.92 2.91
CA GLY A 47 -17.15 -32.81 1.61
C GLY A 47 -16.03 -31.77 1.53
N GLY A 48 -15.61 -31.16 2.64
CA GLY A 48 -14.57 -30.16 2.60
C GLY A 48 -14.30 -29.44 3.92
N MET A 49 -13.87 -28.18 3.78
CA MET A 49 -13.47 -27.33 4.89
C MET A 49 -13.93 -25.89 4.67
N VAL A 50 -14.31 -25.23 5.74
CA VAL A 50 -14.57 -23.79 5.73
C VAL A 50 -13.40 -23.09 6.42
N VAL A 51 -12.83 -22.09 5.77
CA VAL A 51 -11.79 -21.22 6.32
C VAL A 51 -12.40 -19.86 6.58
N ILE A 52 -12.31 -19.39 7.81
CA ILE A 52 -12.87 -18.10 8.22
C ILE A 52 -11.74 -17.21 8.70
N PHE A 53 -11.74 -15.96 8.28
CA PHE A 53 -10.82 -14.96 8.80
C PHE A 53 -11.53 -13.63 9.04
N ASP A 54 -10.93 -12.81 9.87
CA ASP A 54 -11.41 -11.47 10.17
C ASP A 54 -10.69 -10.46 9.26
N ARG A 55 -11.43 -9.51 8.72
CA ARG A 55 -10.90 -8.41 7.93
C ARG A 55 -9.78 -7.66 8.67
N ASP A 56 -9.92 -7.48 9.98
CA ASP A 56 -8.97 -6.74 10.79
C ASP A 56 -7.61 -7.46 10.95
N ASP A 57 -7.55 -8.74 10.61
CA ASP A 57 -6.32 -9.53 10.65
C ASP A 57 -5.52 -9.47 9.35
N ILE A 58 -6.04 -8.78 8.33
CA ILE A 58 -5.32 -8.58 7.07
C ILE A 58 -4.21 -7.55 7.27
N GLU A 59 -3.00 -7.91 6.88
CA GLU A 59 -1.81 -7.05 6.98
C GLU A 59 -1.24 -6.74 5.60
N VAL A 60 -0.68 -5.54 5.44
CA VAL A 60 0.13 -5.21 4.28
C VAL A 60 1.57 -5.60 4.59
N THR A 61 2.06 -6.65 3.96
CA THR A 61 3.40 -7.19 4.23
C THR A 61 4.49 -6.47 3.47
N SER A 62 4.19 -5.97 2.28
CA SER A 62 5.16 -5.20 1.51
C SER A 62 4.49 -4.21 0.58
N VAL A 63 5.18 -3.12 0.32
CA VAL A 63 4.84 -2.17 -0.74
C VAL A 63 6.10 -2.02 -1.59
N GLU A 64 6.00 -2.46 -2.84
CA GLU A 64 7.09 -2.36 -3.81
C GLU A 64 6.81 -1.20 -4.76
N ILE A 65 7.74 -0.27 -4.86
CA ILE A 65 7.65 0.82 -5.83
C ILE A 65 8.15 0.30 -7.16
N THR A 66 7.27 0.25 -8.16
CA THR A 66 7.59 -0.27 -9.49
C THR A 66 7.99 0.82 -10.46
N ASN A 67 7.54 2.05 -10.23
CA ASN A 67 7.94 3.20 -11.03
C ASN A 67 7.79 4.46 -10.19
N LYS A 68 8.68 5.42 -10.39
CA LYS A 68 8.59 6.72 -9.75
C LYS A 68 8.89 7.84 -10.72
N ASN A 69 8.14 8.92 -10.59
CA ASN A 69 8.30 10.13 -11.36
C ASN A 69 8.33 11.32 -10.39
N ILE A 70 9.39 12.10 -10.46
CA ILE A 70 9.57 13.26 -9.60
C ILE A 70 9.75 14.48 -10.51
N VAL A 71 8.83 15.43 -10.40
CA VAL A 71 8.90 16.70 -11.12
C VAL A 71 9.27 17.79 -10.11
N LEU A 72 10.37 18.47 -10.40
CA LEU A 72 10.92 19.52 -9.55
C LEU A 72 10.72 20.88 -10.21
N SER A 73 10.29 21.86 -9.42
CA SER A 73 10.32 23.26 -9.82
C SER A 73 10.80 24.13 -8.66
N ARG A 74 11.48 25.22 -8.96
CA ARG A 74 11.98 26.12 -7.93
C ARG A 74 11.93 27.57 -8.38
N GLY A 75 11.80 28.47 -7.43
CA GLY A 75 12.00 29.89 -7.66
C GLY A 75 13.48 30.23 -7.92
N ILE A 76 13.78 31.47 -8.26
CA ILE A 76 15.13 31.93 -8.65
C ILE A 76 16.18 31.60 -7.58
N PHE A 77 15.81 31.75 -6.32
CA PHE A 77 16.69 31.51 -5.16
C PHE A 77 16.30 30.25 -4.38
N GLY A 78 15.42 29.43 -4.93
CA GLY A 78 15.02 28.18 -4.28
C GLY A 78 16.08 27.11 -4.36
N ASN A 79 16.14 26.26 -3.33
CA ASN A 79 17.03 25.11 -3.29
C ASN A 79 16.34 23.87 -3.83
N ASN A 80 17.08 23.03 -4.53
CA ASN A 80 16.59 21.72 -4.94
C ASN A 80 16.39 20.82 -3.73
N TYR A 81 15.56 19.79 -3.91
CA TYR A 81 15.45 18.71 -2.95
C TYR A 81 16.69 17.82 -3.05
N SER A 82 17.30 17.54 -1.89
CA SER A 82 18.42 16.61 -1.81
C SER A 82 17.90 15.17 -1.96
N GLU A 83 18.82 14.24 -2.23
CA GLU A 83 18.46 12.82 -2.30
C GLU A 83 17.90 12.30 -0.97
N GLU A 84 18.41 12.80 0.15
CA GLU A 84 17.90 12.47 1.48
C GLU A 84 16.47 12.98 1.70
N GLU A 85 16.17 14.20 1.26
CA GLU A 85 14.83 14.77 1.32
C GLU A 85 13.85 13.98 0.47
N LYS A 86 14.24 13.62 -0.76
CA LYS A 86 13.44 12.80 -1.67
C LYS A 86 13.15 11.43 -1.08
N PHE A 87 14.16 10.80 -0.49
CA PHE A 87 14.02 9.50 0.16
C PHE A 87 13.06 9.57 1.36
N ALA A 88 13.17 10.59 2.20
CA ALA A 88 12.28 10.78 3.33
C ALA A 88 10.82 10.95 2.88
N ILE A 89 10.57 11.70 1.83
CA ILE A 89 9.24 11.90 1.26
C ILE A 89 8.68 10.58 0.70
N GLU A 90 9.51 9.82 -0.02
CA GLU A 90 9.13 8.51 -0.55
C GLU A 90 8.73 7.55 0.57
N GLN A 91 9.49 7.53 1.68
CA GLN A 91 9.15 6.70 2.84
C GLN A 91 7.84 7.11 3.51
N GLN A 92 7.56 8.40 3.58
CA GLN A 92 6.27 8.89 4.06
C GLN A 92 5.12 8.45 3.16
N MET A 93 5.33 8.48 1.85
CA MET A 93 4.33 8.02 0.89
C MET A 93 4.08 6.52 1.03
N VAL A 94 5.11 5.72 1.21
CA VAL A 94 4.98 4.26 1.44
C VAL A 94 4.17 3.99 2.71
N ALA A 95 4.44 4.71 3.80
CA ALA A 95 3.68 4.58 5.04
C ALA A 95 2.20 4.93 4.83
N SER A 96 1.93 6.01 4.10
CA SER A 96 0.55 6.43 3.79
C SER A 96 -0.17 5.41 2.90
N ILE A 97 0.53 4.79 1.96
CA ILE A 97 -0.02 3.73 1.10
C ILE A 97 -0.46 2.53 1.96
N ARG A 98 0.37 2.11 2.92
CA ARG A 98 0.04 1.00 3.83
C ARG A 98 -1.25 1.27 4.60
N GLU A 99 -1.36 2.45 5.19
CA GLU A 99 -2.57 2.85 5.94
C GLU A 99 -3.79 2.94 5.04
N LYS A 100 -3.64 3.52 3.86
CA LYS A 100 -4.74 3.73 2.92
C LYS A 100 -5.33 2.42 2.41
N ILE A 101 -4.49 1.43 2.14
CA ILE A 101 -4.95 0.12 1.68
C ILE A 101 -5.89 -0.51 2.70
N LEU A 102 -5.59 -0.38 3.99
CA LEU A 102 -6.38 -0.98 5.06
C LEU A 102 -7.72 -0.27 5.29
N VAL A 103 -7.87 0.98 4.90
CA VAL A 103 -9.11 1.76 5.09
C VAL A 103 -9.88 1.96 3.78
N ASP A 104 -9.26 1.78 2.64
CA ASP A 104 -9.90 1.92 1.33
C ASP A 104 -10.75 0.69 1.04
N SER A 105 -12.05 0.89 0.80
CA SER A 105 -13.00 -0.20 0.59
C SER A 105 -12.72 -1.00 -0.68
N GLN A 106 -12.26 -0.36 -1.74
CA GLN A 106 -11.95 -1.03 -3.00
C GLN A 106 -10.66 -1.85 -2.88
N ALA A 107 -9.61 -1.27 -2.30
CA ALA A 107 -8.36 -1.96 -2.06
C ALA A 107 -8.56 -3.16 -1.13
N MET A 108 -9.39 -3.01 -0.10
CA MET A 108 -9.72 -4.09 0.81
C MET A 108 -10.51 -5.21 0.12
N ALA A 109 -11.43 -4.87 -0.77
CA ALA A 109 -12.17 -5.86 -1.55
C ALA A 109 -11.22 -6.67 -2.46
N GLU A 110 -10.27 -6.02 -3.12
CA GLU A 110 -9.25 -6.68 -3.94
C GLU A 110 -8.35 -7.58 -3.09
N ALA A 111 -7.96 -7.13 -1.91
CA ALA A 111 -7.15 -7.91 -0.97
C ALA A 111 -7.88 -9.18 -0.52
N LYS A 112 -9.16 -9.06 -0.16
CA LYS A 112 -9.99 -10.22 0.20
C LYS A 112 -10.11 -11.21 -0.93
N GLU A 113 -10.36 -10.74 -2.15
CA GLU A 113 -10.47 -11.59 -3.32
C GLU A 113 -9.18 -12.36 -3.58
N SER A 114 -8.03 -11.69 -3.46
CA SER A 114 -6.72 -12.32 -3.60
C SER A 114 -6.49 -13.42 -2.55
N LEU A 115 -6.88 -13.18 -1.30
CA LEU A 115 -6.78 -14.16 -0.23
C LEU A 115 -7.73 -15.33 -0.45
N PHE A 116 -8.94 -15.08 -0.90
CA PHE A 116 -9.91 -16.13 -1.24
C PHE A 116 -9.37 -17.03 -2.34
N THR A 117 -8.88 -16.44 -3.42
CA THR A 117 -8.30 -17.17 -4.55
C THR A 117 -7.11 -18.02 -4.09
N TYR A 118 -6.21 -17.45 -3.31
CA TYR A 118 -5.05 -18.16 -2.77
C TYR A 118 -5.44 -19.37 -1.92
N LEU A 119 -6.40 -19.20 -1.01
CA LEU A 119 -6.85 -20.27 -0.13
C LEU A 119 -7.57 -21.39 -0.90
N ILE A 120 -8.41 -21.03 -1.86
CA ILE A 120 -9.12 -21.99 -2.70
C ILE A 120 -8.14 -22.78 -3.57
N GLU A 121 -7.19 -22.10 -4.21
CA GLU A 121 -6.17 -22.76 -5.03
C GLU A 121 -5.27 -23.67 -4.21
N THR A 122 -4.90 -23.25 -3.00
CA THR A 122 -4.12 -24.07 -2.07
C THR A 122 -4.91 -25.33 -1.69
N GLY A 123 -6.20 -25.20 -1.41
CA GLY A 123 -7.07 -26.33 -1.13
C GLY A 123 -7.15 -27.31 -2.30
N ASN A 124 -7.30 -26.80 -3.51
CA ASN A 124 -7.38 -27.61 -4.72
C ASN A 124 -6.08 -28.42 -4.94
N THR A 125 -4.92 -27.85 -4.58
CA THR A 125 -3.61 -28.55 -4.65
C THR A 125 -3.59 -29.80 -3.78
N PHE A 126 -4.32 -29.80 -2.67
CA PHE A 126 -4.43 -30.91 -1.73
C PHE A 126 -5.73 -31.72 -1.89
N ASP A 127 -6.45 -31.55 -2.98
CA ASP A 127 -7.76 -32.17 -3.23
C ASP A 127 -8.80 -31.84 -2.15
N LEU A 128 -8.71 -30.67 -1.54
CA LEU A 128 -9.64 -30.19 -0.54
C LEU A 128 -10.60 -29.18 -1.15
N ASN A 129 -11.89 -29.36 -0.92
CA ASN A 129 -12.90 -28.39 -1.27
C ASN A 129 -12.99 -27.34 -0.17
N ILE A 130 -12.44 -26.17 -0.41
CA ILE A 130 -12.38 -25.07 0.57
C ILE A 130 -13.39 -23.99 0.22
N GLU A 131 -14.21 -23.65 1.21
CA GLU A 131 -15.08 -22.50 1.20
C GLU A 131 -14.46 -21.43 2.12
N VAL A 132 -14.39 -20.18 1.67
CA VAL A 132 -13.73 -19.10 2.40
C VAL A 132 -14.76 -18.05 2.78
N MET A 133 -14.71 -17.64 4.06
CA MET A 133 -15.58 -16.60 4.60
C MET A 133 -14.75 -15.53 5.31
N CYS A 134 -15.13 -14.27 5.13
CA CYS A 134 -14.56 -13.13 5.82
C CYS A 134 -15.60 -12.48 6.73
N LYS A 135 -15.24 -12.28 7.96
CA LYS A 135 -16.06 -11.54 8.92
C LYS A 135 -15.91 -10.03 8.75
#